data_ca5c7488edac81ac3c0f9cbd7896fd5e
#
_entry.id   ca5c7488edac81ac3c0f9cbd7896fd5e
#
_cell.length_a   1.000
_cell.length_b   1.000
_cell.length_c   1.000
_cell.angle_alpha   90.00
_cell.angle_beta   90.00
_cell.angle_gamma   90.00
#
_symmetry.space_group_name_H-M   'P 1'
#
loop_
_entity.id
_entity.type
_entity.pdbx_description
1 polymer ?
#
loop_
_entity_poly.entity_id
_entity_poly.type
_entity_poly.pdbx_seq_one_letter_code
_entity_poly.pdbx_strand_id
1 'polypeptide(L)'
;GKQIDGMGGATSSTSKTVIVSKSTRPDHDVDYLFGQVSIDKPFVDWSGNCGNLSSAVGSFAISSGLVDLAHIPPDGMATVRIWQANIGKTIIAHVPMTNGAVQETGDFELDGVTFPAAEVQLEFMDPAADEEGAGGSMFPTGNLVDDLEVPGLGTLKATMINAGIPTIFVNAADIGYTGTELQEAINGDERALVMLSLIH
;
A
#
# COMPACT_ATOMS: atom_id res chain seq x y z
N GLY A 1 24.59 -5.79 -10.12
CA GLY A 1 24.36 -7.04 -9.39
C GLY A 1 23.05 -7.00 -8.62
N LYS A 2 22.60 -8.14 -8.17
CA LYS A 2 21.41 -8.21 -7.32
C LYS A 2 21.72 -7.75 -5.91
N GLN A 3 20.73 -7.23 -5.21
CA GLN A 3 20.78 -7.02 -3.77
C GLN A 3 20.73 -8.37 -3.06
N ILE A 4 21.81 -8.88 -2.57
CA ILE A 4 21.88 -10.19 -1.91
C ILE A 4 22.23 -10.11 -0.44
N ASP A 5 22.81 -9.00 -0.01
CA ASP A 5 23.22 -8.74 1.37
C ASP A 5 22.55 -7.47 1.89
N GLY A 6 22.42 -7.39 3.21
CA GLY A 6 21.80 -6.26 3.88
C GLY A 6 20.28 -6.32 3.89
N MET A 7 19.64 -5.16 3.96
CA MET A 7 18.20 -5.05 4.19
C MET A 7 17.34 -5.33 2.95
N GLY A 8 17.92 -5.39 1.75
CA GLY A 8 17.16 -5.54 0.51
C GLY A 8 16.63 -6.95 0.23
N GLY A 9 17.34 -8.00 0.62
CA GLY A 9 16.92 -9.39 0.47
C GLY A 9 16.76 -9.91 -0.96
N ALA A 10 17.08 -9.12 -1.98
CA ALA A 10 17.01 -9.44 -3.41
C ALA A 10 15.61 -9.88 -3.92
N THR A 11 14.55 -9.43 -3.27
CA THR A 11 13.17 -9.62 -3.70
C THR A 11 12.46 -8.28 -3.89
N SER A 12 11.46 -8.20 -4.77
CA SER A 12 10.70 -6.97 -5.00
C SER A 12 9.96 -6.48 -3.74
N SER A 13 9.54 -7.39 -2.87
CA SER A 13 8.87 -7.06 -1.61
C SER A 13 9.74 -6.35 -0.60
N THR A 14 11.07 -6.54 -0.66
CA THR A 14 12.04 -5.95 0.28
C THR A 14 12.99 -4.93 -0.37
N SER A 15 13.00 -4.81 -1.70
CA SER A 15 13.87 -3.88 -2.44
C SER A 15 13.19 -2.52 -2.58
N LYS A 16 13.12 -1.78 -1.47
CA LYS A 16 12.38 -0.51 -1.35
C LYS A 16 13.22 0.54 -0.63
N THR A 17 12.97 1.78 -0.98
CA THR A 17 13.54 2.93 -0.29
C THR A 17 12.49 3.99 -0.05
N VAL A 18 12.70 4.82 0.96
CA VAL A 18 11.83 5.96 1.25
C VAL A 18 12.65 7.18 1.62
N ILE A 19 12.13 8.34 1.28
CA ILE A 19 12.63 9.62 1.75
C ILE A 19 11.50 10.25 2.57
N VAL A 20 11.80 10.58 3.81
CA VAL A 20 10.87 11.27 4.71
C VAL A 20 11.48 12.61 5.10
N SER A 21 10.73 13.67 4.99
CA SER A 21 11.15 15.01 5.39
C SER A 21 10.02 15.73 6.13
N LYS A 22 10.36 16.74 6.92
CA LYS A 22 9.36 17.64 7.50
C LYS A 22 8.56 18.30 6.39
N SER A 23 7.24 18.30 6.48
CA SER A 23 6.39 18.93 5.48
C SER A 23 6.42 20.45 5.59
N THR A 24 6.35 21.12 4.45
CA THR A 24 6.07 22.56 4.35
C THR A 24 4.61 22.84 3.99
N ARG A 25 3.81 21.80 3.81
CA ARG A 25 2.39 21.90 3.48
C ARG A 25 1.60 22.21 4.74
N PRO A 26 0.59 23.06 4.67
CA PRO A 26 -0.36 23.21 5.76
C PRO A 26 -1.04 21.85 6.03
N ASP A 27 -1.34 21.58 7.29
CA ASP A 27 -2.05 20.38 7.74
C ASP A 27 -1.34 19.04 7.51
N HIS A 28 -0.01 19.05 7.22
CA HIS A 28 0.82 17.86 7.13
C HIS A 28 2.06 17.97 8.01
N ASP A 29 2.44 16.87 8.65
CA ASP A 29 3.62 16.81 9.49
C ASP A 29 4.87 16.47 8.67
N VAL A 30 4.75 15.49 7.76
CA VAL A 30 5.86 14.99 6.96
C VAL A 30 5.45 14.74 5.52
N ASP A 31 6.43 14.88 4.61
CA ASP A 31 6.34 14.42 3.23
C ASP A 31 7.02 13.04 3.13
N TYR A 32 6.41 12.14 2.40
CA TYR A 32 6.85 10.77 2.19
C TYR A 32 6.96 10.47 0.70
N LEU A 33 8.15 10.12 0.23
CA LEU A 33 8.42 9.70 -1.13
C LEU A 33 8.87 8.25 -1.14
N PHE A 34 8.15 7.39 -1.85
CA PHE A 34 8.44 5.97 -1.98
C PHE A 34 9.21 5.67 -3.27
N GLY A 35 10.19 4.78 -3.21
CA GLY A 35 10.92 4.26 -4.36
C GLY A 35 10.99 2.73 -4.36
N GLN A 36 10.53 2.12 -5.44
CA GLN A 36 10.74 0.70 -5.69
C GLN A 36 12.10 0.52 -6.36
N VAL A 37 13.05 -0.06 -5.64
CA VAL A 37 14.41 -0.27 -6.15
C VAL A 37 14.44 -1.53 -7.02
N SER A 38 14.91 -1.41 -8.26
CA SER A 38 15.09 -2.58 -9.13
C SER A 38 16.16 -3.51 -8.55
N ILE A 39 15.89 -4.83 -8.60
CA ILE A 39 16.78 -5.85 -8.05
C ILE A 39 18.06 -5.99 -8.90
N ASP A 40 17.93 -5.88 -10.20
CA ASP A 40 18.98 -6.24 -11.19
C ASP A 40 19.46 -5.07 -12.04
N LYS A 41 18.85 -3.90 -11.91
CA LYS A 41 19.20 -2.69 -12.67
C LYS A 41 19.48 -1.51 -11.74
N PRO A 42 20.34 -0.56 -12.13
CA PRO A 42 20.55 0.68 -11.38
C PRO A 42 19.39 1.67 -11.64
N PHE A 43 18.21 1.32 -11.15
CA PHE A 43 16.97 2.07 -11.38
C PHE A 43 16.08 2.04 -10.14
N VAL A 44 15.45 3.16 -9.84
CA VAL A 44 14.42 3.30 -8.82
C VAL A 44 13.16 3.84 -9.47
N ASP A 45 12.06 3.12 -9.32
CA ASP A 45 10.75 3.54 -9.77
C ASP A 45 10.05 4.36 -8.68
N TRP A 46 9.74 5.60 -8.99
CA TRP A 46 9.09 6.57 -8.09
C TRP A 46 7.61 6.79 -8.44
N SER A 47 7.02 6.00 -9.34
CA SER A 47 5.65 6.22 -9.83
C SER A 47 4.55 5.76 -8.90
N GLY A 48 4.88 4.90 -7.94
CA GLY A 48 3.89 4.22 -7.10
C GLY A 48 3.92 4.60 -5.63
N ASN A 49 3.01 4.00 -4.87
CA ASN A 49 2.97 4.02 -3.42
C ASN A 49 3.14 2.61 -2.85
N CYS A 50 3.56 2.51 -1.59
CA CYS A 50 3.62 1.25 -0.87
C CYS A 50 2.83 1.36 0.44
N GLY A 51 1.67 0.72 0.49
CA GLY A 51 0.81 0.68 1.68
C GLY A 51 1.54 0.11 2.91
N ASN A 52 2.22 -1.03 2.76
CA ASN A 52 2.92 -1.68 3.87
C ASN A 52 4.04 -0.80 4.44
N LEU A 53 4.82 -0.13 3.58
CA LEU A 53 5.92 0.70 4.04
C LEU A 53 5.43 2.01 4.68
N SER A 54 4.24 2.47 4.29
CA SER A 54 3.60 3.65 4.89
C SER A 54 3.37 3.49 6.39
N SER A 55 3.19 2.26 6.90
CA SER A 55 3.01 2.00 8.33
C SER A 55 4.21 2.39 9.19
N ALA A 56 5.40 2.37 8.63
CA ALA A 56 6.63 2.76 9.34
C ALA A 56 6.88 4.28 9.35
N VAL A 57 6.22 5.05 8.46
CA VAL A 57 6.53 6.46 8.25
C VAL A 57 6.20 7.31 9.46
N GLY A 58 5.01 7.11 10.07
CA GLY A 58 4.59 7.87 11.26
C GLY A 58 5.50 7.62 12.46
N SER A 59 5.78 6.36 12.75
CA SER A 59 6.69 5.95 13.83
C SER A 59 8.10 6.48 13.64
N PHE A 60 8.63 6.39 12.41
CA PHE A 60 9.94 6.94 12.06
C PHE A 60 9.98 8.47 12.21
N ALA A 61 8.94 9.16 11.75
CA ALA A 61 8.86 10.62 11.82
C ALA A 61 8.89 11.14 13.26
N ILE A 62 8.14 10.49 14.17
CA ILE A 62 8.15 10.81 15.60
C ILE A 62 9.55 10.54 16.19
N SER A 63 10.08 9.33 16.00
CA SER A 63 11.35 8.91 16.58
C SER A 63 12.55 9.70 16.06
N SER A 64 12.46 10.22 14.82
CA SER A 64 13.51 11.05 14.19
C SER A 64 13.36 12.55 14.47
N GLY A 65 12.34 12.99 15.23
CA GLY A 65 12.11 14.40 15.53
C GLY A 65 11.63 15.23 14.33
N LEU A 66 11.04 14.59 13.32
CA LEU A 66 10.47 15.30 12.16
C LEU A 66 9.09 15.89 12.47
N VAL A 67 8.40 15.36 13.48
CA VAL A 67 7.11 15.85 13.95
C VAL A 67 7.32 16.75 15.17
N ASP A 68 6.50 17.78 15.30
CA ASP A 68 6.51 18.61 16.51
C ASP A 68 5.93 17.84 17.71
N LEU A 69 6.81 17.46 18.63
CA LEU A 69 6.44 16.68 19.81
C LEU A 69 5.48 17.40 20.75
N ALA A 70 5.30 18.72 20.62
CA ALA A 70 4.29 19.45 21.40
C ALA A 70 2.85 19.01 21.05
N HIS A 71 2.64 18.41 19.90
CA HIS A 71 1.35 17.91 19.44
C HIS A 71 1.21 16.37 19.60
N ILE A 72 2.25 15.69 20.10
CA ILE A 72 2.26 14.24 20.29
C ILE A 72 1.99 13.92 21.77
N PRO A 73 0.96 13.12 22.08
CA PRO A 73 0.70 12.72 23.45
C PRO A 73 1.82 11.80 23.96
N PRO A 74 2.23 11.89 25.22
CA PRO A 74 3.25 11.00 25.77
C PRO A 74 2.76 9.55 25.89
N ASP A 75 1.46 9.36 26.04
CA ASP A 75 0.80 8.05 26.15
C ASP A 75 -0.49 8.05 25.32
N GLY A 76 -0.85 6.90 24.76
CA GLY A 76 -2.03 6.72 23.95
C GLY A 76 -1.73 6.77 22.45
N MET A 77 -2.59 7.38 21.65
CA MET A 77 -2.49 7.35 20.19
C MET A 77 -2.08 8.73 19.64
N ALA A 78 -0.93 8.78 18.99
CA ALA A 78 -0.48 9.95 18.23
C ALA A 78 -1.03 9.90 16.82
N THR A 79 -1.37 11.07 16.26
CA THR A 79 -1.79 11.19 14.87
C THR A 79 -0.70 11.91 14.07
N VAL A 80 -0.23 11.29 12.98
CA VAL A 80 0.74 11.87 12.06
C VAL A 80 0.09 12.00 10.68
N ARG A 81 0.05 13.22 10.16
CA ARG A 81 -0.48 13.52 8.83
C ARG A 81 0.67 13.51 7.81
N ILE A 82 0.61 12.55 6.91
CA ILE A 82 1.65 12.25 5.93
C ILE A 82 1.18 12.69 4.55
N TRP A 83 1.95 13.52 3.86
CA TRP A 83 1.77 13.76 2.43
C TRP A 83 2.52 12.70 1.63
N GLN A 84 1.81 11.85 0.93
CA GLN A 84 2.40 10.85 0.04
C GLN A 84 2.68 11.51 -1.32
N ALA A 85 3.95 11.85 -1.56
CA ALA A 85 4.36 12.72 -2.65
C ALA A 85 4.29 12.09 -4.05
N ASN A 86 4.34 10.75 -4.16
CA ASN A 86 4.27 10.07 -5.46
C ASN A 86 2.89 10.20 -6.11
N ILE A 87 1.83 10.12 -5.30
CA ILE A 87 0.45 10.09 -5.78
C ILE A 87 -0.38 11.30 -5.32
N GLY A 88 0.24 12.26 -4.62
CA GLY A 88 -0.43 13.49 -4.18
C GLY A 88 -1.58 13.25 -3.20
N LYS A 89 -1.43 12.31 -2.25
CA LYS A 89 -2.49 11.91 -1.31
C LYS A 89 -2.08 12.07 0.14
N THR A 90 -3.06 12.27 1.00
CA THR A 90 -2.87 12.28 2.45
C THR A 90 -3.02 10.87 3.01
N ILE A 91 -2.09 10.48 3.86
CA ILE A 91 -2.20 9.31 4.73
C ILE A 91 -2.21 9.81 6.17
N ILE A 92 -3.11 9.30 6.98
CA ILE A 92 -3.13 9.55 8.42
C ILE A 92 -2.64 8.28 9.12
N ALA A 93 -1.56 8.40 9.89
CA ALA A 93 -1.04 7.30 10.68
C ALA A 93 -1.40 7.52 12.15
N HIS A 94 -2.00 6.51 12.78
CA HIS A 94 -2.25 6.43 14.21
C HIS A 94 -1.17 5.57 14.84
N VAL A 95 -0.28 6.21 15.60
CA VAL A 95 0.92 5.60 16.17
C VAL A 95 0.78 5.48 17.67
N PRO A 96 0.87 4.27 18.24
CA PRO A 96 0.80 4.10 19.68
C PRO A 96 2.04 4.66 20.37
N MET A 97 1.81 5.35 21.49
CA MET A 97 2.83 6.01 22.30
C MET A 97 2.80 5.48 23.74
N THR A 98 3.98 5.34 24.33
CA THR A 98 4.13 5.00 25.74
C THR A 98 5.36 5.70 26.32
N ASN A 99 5.17 6.40 27.45
CA ASN A 99 6.23 7.14 28.14
C ASN A 99 6.98 8.14 27.25
N GLY A 100 6.30 8.79 26.32
CA GLY A 100 6.88 9.78 25.40
C GLY A 100 7.66 9.18 24.23
N ALA A 101 7.61 7.88 24.03
CA ALA A 101 8.23 7.18 22.90
C ALA A 101 7.21 6.38 22.10
N VAL A 102 7.54 6.08 20.85
CA VAL A 102 6.74 5.16 20.02
C VAL A 102 6.71 3.80 20.69
N GLN A 103 5.51 3.25 20.87
CA GLN A 103 5.34 1.90 21.40
C GLN A 103 5.56 0.89 20.29
N GLU A 104 6.57 0.03 20.45
CA GLU A 104 6.91 -1.01 19.46
C GLU A 104 6.27 -2.36 19.80
N THR A 105 6.10 -2.64 21.09
CA THR A 105 5.57 -3.92 21.57
C THR A 105 4.08 -3.85 21.81
N GLY A 106 3.38 -4.96 21.52
CA GLY A 106 1.94 -5.12 21.69
C GLY A 106 1.52 -6.55 21.44
N ASP A 107 0.23 -6.77 21.41
CA ASP A 107 -0.41 -8.09 21.21
C ASP A 107 -1.15 -8.18 19.86
N PHE A 108 -1.00 -7.17 19.00
CA PHE A 108 -1.59 -7.20 17.66
C PHE A 108 -0.85 -8.20 16.77
N GLU A 109 -1.61 -9.18 16.24
CA GLU A 109 -1.13 -10.19 15.32
C GLU A 109 -1.59 -9.86 13.91
N LEU A 110 -0.69 -9.92 12.95
CA LEU A 110 -0.96 -9.73 11.53
C LEU A 110 -0.50 -10.94 10.74
N ASP A 111 -1.37 -11.51 9.93
CA ASP A 111 -1.05 -12.66 9.08
C ASP A 111 0.17 -12.39 8.20
N GLY A 112 1.14 -13.30 8.23
CA GLY A 112 2.41 -13.18 7.51
C GLY A 112 3.51 -12.40 8.25
N VAL A 113 3.23 -11.83 9.43
CA VAL A 113 4.22 -11.21 10.32
C VAL A 113 4.54 -12.16 11.46
N THR A 114 5.82 -12.37 11.75
CA THR A 114 6.29 -13.43 12.65
C THR A 114 5.98 -13.19 14.13
N PHE A 115 5.95 -11.92 14.56
CA PHE A 115 5.79 -11.54 15.97
C PHE A 115 4.64 -10.55 16.15
N PRO A 116 3.91 -10.63 17.27
CA PRO A 116 2.96 -9.57 17.63
C PRO A 116 3.71 -8.27 17.92
N ALA A 117 3.07 -7.15 17.66
CA ALA A 117 3.61 -5.82 17.89
C ALA A 117 2.50 -4.83 18.28
N ALA A 118 2.84 -3.58 18.52
CA ALA A 118 1.85 -2.53 18.65
C ALA A 118 1.21 -2.25 17.29
N GLU A 119 -0.12 -2.09 17.27
CA GLU A 119 -0.86 -1.80 16.05
C GLU A 119 -0.61 -0.36 15.58
N VAL A 120 -0.30 -0.19 14.29
CA VAL A 120 -0.28 1.10 13.61
C VAL A 120 -1.39 1.11 12.57
N GLN A 121 -2.42 1.93 12.82
CA GLN A 121 -3.54 2.08 11.89
C GLN A 121 -3.25 3.17 10.87
N LEU A 122 -3.62 2.93 9.61
CA LEU A 122 -3.48 3.90 8.50
C LEU A 122 -4.85 4.21 7.89
N GLU A 123 -5.07 5.50 7.61
CA GLU A 123 -6.19 5.96 6.81
C GLU A 123 -5.65 6.56 5.50
N PHE A 124 -6.04 6.00 4.37
CA PHE A 124 -5.74 6.52 3.05
C PHE A 124 -6.88 7.41 2.59
N MET A 125 -6.63 8.73 2.56
CA MET A 125 -7.66 9.71 2.27
C MET A 125 -7.92 9.82 0.77
N ASP A 126 -9.20 9.83 0.38
CA ASP A 126 -9.67 10.02 -0.99
C ASP A 126 -8.90 9.20 -2.04
N PRO A 127 -8.79 7.87 -1.86
CA PRO A 127 -7.90 7.04 -2.67
C PRO A 127 -8.27 7.02 -4.16
N ALA A 128 -9.52 7.33 -4.51
CA ALA A 128 -10.01 7.35 -5.89
C ALA A 128 -9.86 8.73 -6.57
N ALA A 129 -9.69 9.82 -5.81
CA ALA A 129 -9.58 11.16 -6.39
C ALA A 129 -8.23 11.37 -7.07
N ASP A 130 -8.18 12.02 -8.23
CA ASP A 130 -6.95 12.53 -8.84
C ASP A 130 -6.56 13.92 -8.29
N GLU A 131 -5.34 14.39 -8.61
CA GLU A 131 -4.82 15.68 -8.13
C GLU A 131 -5.66 16.88 -8.61
N GLU A 132 -6.40 16.74 -9.69
CA GLU A 132 -7.20 17.82 -10.28
C GLU A 132 -8.62 17.89 -9.71
N GLY A 133 -8.98 16.99 -8.79
CA GLY A 133 -10.32 16.91 -8.21
C GLY A 133 -11.39 16.44 -9.21
N ALA A 134 -10.98 16.07 -10.43
CA ALA A 134 -11.82 15.43 -11.44
C ALA A 134 -11.94 13.93 -11.18
N GLY A 135 -11.56 13.48 -9.97
CA GLY A 135 -11.42 12.11 -9.58
C GLY A 135 -12.54 11.25 -10.08
N GLY A 136 -12.16 10.24 -10.82
CA GLY A 136 -13.07 9.20 -11.23
C GLY A 136 -13.79 8.62 -10.01
N SER A 137 -15.04 8.21 -10.20
CA SER A 137 -15.77 7.47 -9.17
C SER A 137 -14.91 6.30 -8.69
N MET A 138 -14.96 6.00 -7.39
CA MET A 138 -14.37 4.77 -6.84
C MET A 138 -14.85 3.54 -7.64
N PHE A 139 -16.07 3.58 -8.11
CA PHE A 139 -16.65 2.61 -9.05
C PHE A 139 -16.80 3.30 -10.42
N PRO A 140 -15.85 3.13 -11.36
CA PRO A 140 -15.82 3.87 -12.63
C PRO A 140 -17.02 3.58 -13.53
N THR A 141 -17.66 2.43 -13.38
CA THR A 141 -18.89 2.07 -14.10
C THR A 141 -20.16 2.60 -13.43
N GLY A 142 -20.05 3.05 -12.17
CA GLY A 142 -21.20 3.43 -11.33
C GLY A 142 -21.88 2.25 -10.63
N ASN A 143 -21.46 1.02 -10.88
CA ASN A 143 -22.01 -0.19 -10.30
C ASN A 143 -21.04 -0.82 -9.29
N LEU A 144 -21.59 -1.54 -8.32
CA LEU A 144 -20.79 -2.37 -7.42
C LEU A 144 -20.33 -3.67 -8.10
N VAL A 145 -21.16 -4.18 -9.00
CA VAL A 145 -20.90 -5.40 -9.78
C VAL A 145 -21.36 -5.19 -11.22
N ASP A 146 -20.51 -5.51 -12.16
CA ASP A 146 -20.75 -5.47 -13.59
C ASP A 146 -20.74 -6.87 -14.21
N ASP A 147 -21.35 -6.97 -15.39
CA ASP A 147 -21.17 -8.11 -16.28
C ASP A 147 -19.99 -7.85 -17.22
N LEU A 148 -18.93 -8.62 -17.04
CA LEU A 148 -17.71 -8.53 -17.84
C LEU A 148 -17.67 -9.66 -18.86
N GLU A 149 -17.79 -9.32 -20.16
CA GLU A 149 -17.65 -10.28 -21.24
C GLU A 149 -16.16 -10.58 -21.51
N VAL A 150 -15.74 -11.82 -21.25
CA VAL A 150 -14.36 -12.25 -21.44
C VAL A 150 -14.27 -13.26 -22.58
N PRO A 151 -13.52 -12.99 -23.66
CA PRO A 151 -13.38 -13.90 -24.76
C PRO A 151 -12.94 -15.31 -24.35
N GLY A 152 -13.71 -16.33 -24.70
CA GLY A 152 -13.43 -17.72 -24.38
C GLY A 152 -13.84 -18.18 -22.98
N LEU A 153 -14.26 -17.27 -22.11
CA LEU A 153 -14.79 -17.58 -20.76
C LEU A 153 -16.28 -17.28 -20.63
N GLY A 154 -16.80 -16.34 -21.43
CA GLY A 154 -18.19 -15.87 -21.30
C GLY A 154 -18.29 -14.68 -20.36
N THR A 155 -19.49 -14.51 -19.77
CA THR A 155 -19.80 -13.39 -18.87
C THR A 155 -19.39 -13.72 -17.44
N LEU A 156 -18.52 -12.89 -16.86
CA LEU A 156 -18.12 -12.95 -15.45
C LEU A 156 -18.78 -11.80 -14.67
N LYS A 157 -19.13 -12.05 -13.41
CA LYS A 157 -19.47 -10.98 -12.48
C LYS A 157 -18.16 -10.38 -11.95
N ALA A 158 -17.97 -9.08 -12.15
CA ALA A 158 -16.76 -8.37 -11.77
C ALA A 158 -17.07 -7.11 -10.98
N THR A 159 -16.23 -6.79 -10.01
CA THR A 159 -16.19 -5.46 -9.38
C THR A 159 -15.00 -4.71 -9.93
N MET A 160 -15.25 -3.59 -10.61
CA MET A 160 -14.23 -2.67 -11.10
C MET A 160 -14.12 -1.52 -10.11
N ILE A 161 -12.98 -1.38 -9.45
CA ILE A 161 -12.80 -0.37 -8.40
C ILE A 161 -11.48 0.37 -8.61
N ASN A 162 -11.52 1.68 -8.37
CA ASN A 162 -10.33 2.53 -8.30
C ASN A 162 -10.21 3.10 -6.89
N ALA A 163 -9.45 2.41 -6.04
CA ALA A 163 -9.18 2.82 -4.67
C ALA A 163 -7.66 2.86 -4.42
N GLY A 164 -6.97 3.66 -5.23
CA GLY A 164 -5.52 3.80 -5.25
C GLY A 164 -4.92 3.18 -6.51
N ILE A 165 -5.12 1.89 -6.73
CA ILE A 165 -4.75 1.19 -7.97
C ILE A 165 -6.03 0.65 -8.61
N PRO A 166 -6.30 0.93 -9.89
CA PRO A 166 -7.42 0.33 -10.60
C PRO A 166 -7.35 -1.21 -10.54
N THR A 167 -8.40 -1.84 -10.05
CA THR A 167 -8.43 -3.28 -9.79
C THR A 167 -9.75 -3.87 -10.26
N ILE A 168 -9.68 -5.07 -10.85
CA ILE A 168 -10.84 -5.87 -11.22
C ILE A 168 -10.88 -7.11 -10.34
N PHE A 169 -11.95 -7.25 -9.55
CA PHE A 169 -12.18 -8.43 -8.73
C PHE A 169 -13.18 -9.37 -9.42
N VAL A 170 -12.82 -10.64 -9.51
CA VAL A 170 -13.69 -11.72 -9.99
C VAL A 170 -13.67 -12.86 -8.97
N ASN A 171 -14.74 -13.66 -8.92
CA ASN A 171 -14.75 -14.85 -8.07
C ASN A 171 -13.83 -15.92 -8.68
N ALA A 172 -12.89 -16.43 -7.89
CA ALA A 172 -11.92 -17.42 -8.32
C ALA A 172 -12.60 -18.68 -8.89
N ALA A 173 -13.72 -19.13 -8.29
CA ALA A 173 -14.44 -20.30 -8.75
C ALA A 173 -15.02 -20.14 -10.16
N ASP A 174 -15.42 -18.92 -10.56
CA ASP A 174 -15.98 -18.66 -11.89
C ASP A 174 -14.94 -18.78 -13.00
N ILE A 175 -13.66 -18.70 -12.63
CA ILE A 175 -12.52 -18.84 -13.54
C ILE A 175 -11.74 -20.15 -13.33
N GLY A 176 -12.27 -21.05 -12.48
CA GLY A 176 -11.77 -22.40 -12.28
C GLY A 176 -10.62 -22.51 -11.27
N TYR A 177 -10.52 -21.56 -10.34
CA TYR A 177 -9.54 -21.55 -9.24
C TYR A 177 -10.25 -21.59 -7.89
N THR A 178 -9.48 -21.83 -6.83
CA THR A 178 -10.00 -21.92 -5.45
C THR A 178 -9.88 -20.59 -4.70
N GLY A 179 -9.02 -19.68 -5.19
CA GLY A 179 -8.66 -18.45 -4.52
C GLY A 179 -7.59 -18.62 -3.44
N THR A 180 -6.97 -19.79 -3.35
CA THR A 180 -5.90 -20.13 -2.40
C THR A 180 -4.58 -20.45 -3.10
N GLU A 181 -4.54 -20.37 -4.43
CA GLU A 181 -3.35 -20.60 -5.22
C GLU A 181 -2.28 -19.56 -4.90
N LEU A 182 -1.05 -20.04 -4.71
CA LEU A 182 0.12 -19.18 -4.52
C LEU A 182 0.68 -18.72 -5.86
N GLN A 183 1.52 -17.68 -5.81
CA GLN A 183 2.12 -17.05 -6.99
C GLN A 183 2.75 -18.04 -7.96
N GLU A 184 3.46 -19.04 -7.46
CA GLU A 184 4.13 -20.05 -8.32
C GLU A 184 3.13 -20.89 -9.12
N ALA A 185 2.00 -21.23 -8.52
CA ALA A 185 0.95 -22.02 -9.19
C ALA A 185 0.32 -21.21 -10.34
N ILE A 186 0.04 -19.93 -10.11
CA ILE A 186 -0.53 -19.05 -11.15
C ILE A 186 0.50 -18.74 -12.24
N ASN A 187 1.74 -18.41 -11.88
CA ASN A 187 2.80 -18.10 -12.85
C ASN A 187 3.22 -19.32 -13.69
N GLY A 188 3.06 -20.53 -13.17
CA GLY A 188 3.31 -21.79 -13.88
C GLY A 188 2.16 -22.25 -14.77
N ASP A 189 1.00 -21.63 -14.70
CA ASP A 189 -0.18 -21.98 -15.49
C ASP A 189 -0.36 -20.99 -16.65
N GLU A 190 0.04 -21.41 -17.87
CA GLU A 190 -0.11 -20.60 -19.08
C GLU A 190 -1.58 -20.19 -19.34
N ARG A 191 -2.54 -21.06 -18.98
CA ARG A 191 -3.96 -20.76 -19.10
C ARG A 191 -4.36 -19.62 -18.18
N ALA A 192 -3.87 -19.62 -16.92
CA ALA A 192 -4.11 -18.53 -15.98
C ALA A 192 -3.61 -17.21 -16.51
N LEU A 193 -2.38 -17.17 -17.04
CA LEU A 193 -1.75 -15.96 -17.55
C LEU A 193 -2.51 -15.37 -18.75
N VAL A 194 -2.94 -16.22 -19.69
CA VAL A 194 -3.74 -15.78 -20.84
C VAL A 194 -5.09 -15.23 -20.38
N MET A 195 -5.79 -15.94 -19.50
CA MET A 195 -7.11 -15.57 -18.98
C MET A 195 -7.05 -14.24 -18.21
N LEU A 196 -6.10 -14.10 -17.28
CA LEU A 196 -5.92 -12.87 -16.51
C LEU A 196 -5.58 -11.67 -17.40
N SER A 197 -4.80 -11.90 -18.47
CA SER A 197 -4.53 -10.87 -19.50
C SER A 197 -5.78 -10.43 -20.26
N LEU A 198 -6.77 -11.32 -20.44
CA LEU A 198 -8.03 -10.99 -21.10
C LEU A 198 -9.02 -10.24 -20.17
N ILE A 199 -8.91 -10.46 -18.86
CA ILE A 199 -9.70 -9.75 -17.85
C ILE A 199 -9.16 -8.33 -17.63
N HIS A 200 -7.85 -8.19 -17.62
CA HIS A 200 -7.15 -6.91 -17.42
C HIS A 200 -7.21 -6.02 -18.67
#